data_82a1592fb8406dd79f2835c2b087a0f1
#
_entry.id   82a1592fb8406dd79f2835c2b087a0f1
#
_cell.length_a   1.000
_cell.length_b   1.000
_cell.length_c   1.000
_cell.angle_alpha   90.00
_cell.angle_beta   90.00
_cell.angle_gamma   90.00
#
_symmetry.space_group_name_H-M   'P 1'
#
loop_
_entity.id
_entity.type
_entity.pdbx_description
1 polymer ?
#
loop_
_entity_poly.entity_id
_entity_poly.type
_entity_poly.pdbx_seq_one_letter_code
_entity_poly.pdbx_strand_id
1 'polypeptide(L)'
;MLSYRPVDAKEDSLWTAYKTSDSINFSKPLHFSVTELDGKTFRKYTVKLNVHQQEGDSLYWACSDSVVAGLEGMTGIKTVALDGKLLVLGQTENGVGLLVRDGLGVTGNWEQQNTSLPADVDLTTLRVNNDRLYLTSESGSLYTSNDGQTWETLGIQQEGLTLAAVTNQFYYALMNGKLYRSADAVEWTEEELDEENTYLPQGRMLSVSYIQNNGNKRLFIAGASNDGDGAVGLAWSKMWRSDVVEGDAMWMHFNRSTGNDYYFPLLEGQSLFPYDGRLMTFGGKRIDKEGESMGC
;
A
#
# COMPACT_ATOMS: atom_id res chain seq x y z
N MET A 1 39.06 13.75 -8.00
CA MET A 1 39.60 12.43 -8.40
C MET A 1 38.85 11.36 -7.62
N LEU A 2 38.43 10.27 -8.29
CA LEU A 2 37.77 9.13 -7.62
C LEU A 2 38.76 7.96 -7.53
N SER A 3 38.88 7.37 -6.34
CA SER A 3 39.68 6.18 -6.11
C SER A 3 38.96 5.19 -5.18
N TYR A 4 39.37 3.95 -5.21
CA TYR A 4 38.73 2.89 -4.40
C TYR A 4 39.76 1.90 -3.84
N ARG A 5 39.37 1.19 -2.77
CA ARG A 5 40.10 0.05 -2.19
C ARG A 5 39.13 -0.87 -1.41
N PRO A 6 39.48 -2.15 -1.21
CA PRO A 6 38.71 -3.03 -0.33
C PRO A 6 38.64 -2.51 1.11
N VAL A 7 37.52 -2.74 1.80
CA VAL A 7 37.34 -2.31 3.22
C VAL A 7 38.32 -3.04 4.14
N ASP A 8 38.64 -4.30 3.83
CA ASP A 8 39.57 -5.17 4.57
C ASP A 8 41.06 -4.95 4.19
N ALA A 9 41.34 -4.00 3.30
CA ALA A 9 42.72 -3.66 2.96
C ALA A 9 43.44 -3.00 4.14
N LYS A 10 44.72 -3.36 4.33
CA LYS A 10 45.58 -2.74 5.35
C LYS A 10 45.60 -1.23 5.19
N GLU A 11 45.78 -0.51 6.30
CA GLU A 11 45.71 0.96 6.34
C GLU A 11 46.66 1.63 5.36
N ASP A 12 47.83 1.03 5.15
CA ASP A 12 48.87 1.49 4.21
C ASP A 12 48.66 1.07 2.76
N SER A 13 47.56 0.39 2.44
CA SER A 13 47.29 -0.06 1.09
C SER A 13 46.97 1.11 0.18
N LEU A 14 47.58 1.11 -1.02
CA LEU A 14 47.37 2.14 -2.02
C LEU A 14 45.92 2.17 -2.51
N TRP A 15 45.40 3.37 -2.70
CA TRP A 15 44.13 3.58 -3.36
C TRP A 15 44.29 3.41 -4.89
N THR A 16 43.40 2.65 -5.47
CA THR A 16 43.35 2.48 -6.93
C THR A 16 42.53 3.60 -7.54
N ALA A 17 43.12 4.38 -8.45
CA ALA A 17 42.39 5.42 -9.19
C ALA A 17 41.35 4.77 -10.09
N TYR A 18 40.10 5.25 -10.02
CA TYR A 18 39.02 4.77 -10.85
C TYR A 18 39.13 5.33 -12.26
N LYS A 19 38.94 4.48 -13.25
CA LYS A 19 38.76 4.83 -14.66
C LYS A 19 37.40 4.32 -15.12
N THR A 20 36.78 5.02 -16.07
CA THR A 20 35.46 4.65 -16.60
C THR A 20 35.42 3.27 -17.29
N SER A 21 36.59 2.75 -17.67
CA SER A 21 36.76 1.41 -18.27
C SER A 21 36.96 0.31 -17.24
N ASP A 22 37.05 0.63 -15.94
CA ASP A 22 37.35 -0.35 -14.92
C ASP A 22 36.14 -1.22 -14.61
N SER A 23 36.36 -2.54 -14.56
CA SER A 23 35.44 -3.48 -13.95
C SER A 23 35.79 -3.63 -12.47
N ILE A 24 34.90 -3.20 -11.58
CA ILE A 24 35.14 -3.26 -10.15
C ILE A 24 34.44 -4.48 -9.55
N ASN A 25 35.20 -5.30 -8.78
CA ASN A 25 34.65 -6.43 -8.09
C ASN A 25 34.03 -6.01 -6.75
N PHE A 26 32.72 -6.12 -6.61
CA PHE A 26 31.94 -5.83 -5.40
C PHE A 26 31.62 -7.09 -4.59
N SER A 27 32.34 -8.18 -4.73
CA SER A 27 32.15 -9.36 -3.87
C SER A 27 32.38 -9.07 -2.39
N LYS A 28 33.12 -7.99 -2.09
CA LYS A 28 33.31 -7.42 -0.75
C LYS A 28 33.00 -5.93 -0.77
N PRO A 29 32.63 -5.34 0.38
CA PRO A 29 32.46 -3.89 0.47
C PRO A 29 33.74 -3.13 0.09
N LEU A 30 33.56 -2.00 -0.56
CA LEU A 30 34.66 -1.15 -0.99
C LEU A 30 34.57 0.23 -0.35
N HIS A 31 35.73 0.81 -0.05
CA HIS A 31 35.85 2.22 0.23
C HIS A 31 36.10 2.98 -1.06
N PHE A 32 35.32 4.02 -1.26
CA PHE A 32 35.56 5.04 -2.29
C PHE A 32 36.01 6.34 -1.69
N SER A 33 37.01 6.98 -2.27
CA SER A 33 37.45 8.29 -1.90
C SER A 33 37.24 9.25 -3.08
N VAL A 34 36.53 10.33 -2.83
CA VAL A 34 36.36 11.45 -3.76
C VAL A 34 37.24 12.57 -3.27
N THR A 35 38.26 12.94 -4.05
CA THR A 35 39.18 14.03 -3.73
C THR A 35 38.83 15.23 -4.61
N GLU A 36 38.72 16.39 -3.99
CA GLU A 36 38.49 17.66 -4.70
C GLU A 36 39.69 18.09 -5.55
N LEU A 37 39.53 19.10 -6.40
CA LEU A 37 40.57 19.58 -7.29
C LEU A 37 41.75 20.20 -6.54
N ASP A 38 41.56 20.63 -5.28
CA ASP A 38 42.61 21.14 -4.42
C ASP A 38 43.59 20.07 -3.91
N GLY A 39 43.22 18.78 -4.11
CA GLY A 39 44.01 17.61 -3.70
C GLY A 39 44.10 17.40 -2.18
N LYS A 40 43.49 18.29 -1.37
CA LYS A 40 43.58 18.26 0.10
C LYS A 40 42.27 17.79 0.75
N THR A 41 41.15 18.15 0.18
CA THR A 41 39.82 17.79 0.67
C THR A 41 39.36 16.48 0.04
N PHE A 42 38.99 15.52 0.87
CA PHE A 42 38.43 14.26 0.38
C PHE A 42 37.27 13.77 1.23
N ARG A 43 36.35 13.06 0.59
CA ARG A 43 35.24 12.38 1.26
C ARG A 43 35.36 10.89 1.01
N LYS A 44 35.16 10.11 2.06
CA LYS A 44 35.20 8.63 2.02
C LYS A 44 33.81 8.05 2.14
N TYR A 45 33.48 7.13 1.27
CA TYR A 45 32.22 6.40 1.26
C TYR A 45 32.49 4.91 1.38
N THR A 46 31.65 4.17 2.10
CA THR A 46 31.66 2.72 2.09
C THR A 46 30.49 2.25 1.22
N VAL A 47 30.81 1.52 0.17
CA VAL A 47 29.82 0.97 -0.77
C VAL A 47 29.79 -0.54 -0.57
N LYS A 48 28.60 -1.05 -0.26
CA LYS A 48 28.29 -2.48 -0.21
C LYS A 48 27.22 -2.77 -1.25
N LEU A 49 27.51 -3.67 -2.17
CA LEU A 49 26.54 -4.14 -3.14
C LEU A 49 25.81 -5.35 -2.54
N ASN A 50 24.51 -5.24 -2.38
CA ASN A 50 23.65 -6.36 -2.07
C ASN A 50 23.10 -6.89 -3.40
N VAL A 51 23.64 -7.98 -3.88
CA VAL A 51 23.11 -8.67 -5.06
C VAL A 51 21.95 -9.54 -4.62
N HIS A 52 20.75 -9.21 -5.05
CA HIS A 52 19.62 -10.12 -4.92
C HIS A 52 19.91 -11.38 -5.76
N GLN A 53 19.90 -12.53 -5.13
CA GLN A 53 20.05 -13.81 -5.82
C GLN A 53 18.72 -14.37 -6.35
N GLN A 54 17.64 -13.61 -6.23
CA GLN A 54 16.37 -13.92 -6.87
C GLN A 54 16.41 -13.47 -8.33
N GLU A 55 15.95 -14.34 -9.21
CA GLU A 55 15.61 -13.91 -10.57
C GLU A 55 14.57 -12.79 -10.47
N GLY A 56 14.84 -11.63 -11.10
CA GLY A 56 14.08 -10.40 -10.91
C GLY A 56 12.58 -10.51 -11.24
N ASP A 57 12.18 -11.57 -11.95
CA ASP A 57 10.81 -11.84 -12.37
C ASP A 57 10.15 -12.98 -11.58
N SER A 58 10.83 -13.52 -10.55
CA SER A 58 10.34 -14.66 -9.78
C SER A 58 10.02 -14.25 -8.35
N LEU A 59 8.75 -14.39 -7.95
CA LEU A 59 8.32 -14.35 -6.56
C LEU A 59 8.13 -15.80 -6.08
N TYR A 60 8.90 -16.19 -5.06
CA TYR A 60 8.71 -17.49 -4.44
C TYR A 60 7.63 -17.40 -3.37
N TRP A 61 6.54 -18.11 -3.59
CA TRP A 61 5.43 -18.19 -2.67
C TRP A 61 5.57 -19.48 -1.86
N ALA A 62 5.52 -19.36 -0.53
CA ALA A 62 5.36 -20.50 0.36
C ALA A 62 3.94 -20.50 0.90
N CYS A 63 3.21 -21.58 0.67
CA CYS A 63 1.92 -21.80 1.31
C CYS A 63 2.18 -22.56 2.62
N SER A 64 1.57 -22.08 3.70
CA SER A 64 1.53 -22.85 4.94
C SER A 64 0.34 -23.80 4.88
N ASP A 65 0.57 -25.08 5.07
CA ASP A 65 -0.50 -26.08 5.18
C ASP A 65 -1.24 -26.00 6.52
N SER A 66 -0.84 -25.07 7.38
CA SER A 66 -1.43 -24.89 8.70
C SER A 66 -2.77 -24.17 8.59
N VAL A 67 -3.82 -24.79 9.07
CA VAL A 67 -5.10 -24.11 9.30
C VAL A 67 -4.91 -23.10 10.44
N VAL A 68 -5.24 -21.84 10.19
CA VAL A 68 -5.23 -20.81 11.23
C VAL A 68 -6.47 -21.02 12.09
N ALA A 69 -6.29 -21.47 13.33
CA ALA A 69 -7.37 -21.62 14.29
C ALA A 69 -8.04 -20.25 14.52
N GLY A 70 -9.38 -20.23 14.55
CA GLY A 70 -10.17 -19.01 14.76
C GLY A 70 -10.62 -18.32 13.48
N LEU A 71 -10.18 -18.75 12.28
CA LEU A 71 -10.74 -18.25 11.01
C LEU A 71 -12.07 -18.93 10.64
N GLU A 72 -12.40 -20.03 11.29
CA GLU A 72 -13.65 -20.75 11.04
C GLU A 72 -14.85 -19.86 11.35
N GLY A 73 -15.78 -19.76 10.40
CA GLY A 73 -16.95 -18.90 10.50
C GLY A 73 -16.72 -17.40 10.27
N MET A 74 -15.49 -16.98 9.99
CA MET A 74 -15.21 -15.61 9.58
C MET A 74 -15.45 -15.44 8.08
N THR A 75 -16.09 -14.33 7.71
CA THR A 75 -16.31 -13.89 6.33
C THR A 75 -15.78 -12.47 6.13
N GLY A 76 -15.58 -12.04 4.89
CA GLY A 76 -15.09 -10.68 4.59
C GLY A 76 -13.72 -10.38 5.20
N ILE A 77 -12.87 -11.40 5.34
CA ILE A 77 -11.59 -11.35 6.05
C ILE A 77 -10.67 -10.28 5.46
N LYS A 78 -10.08 -9.48 6.36
CA LYS A 78 -9.03 -8.51 6.06
C LYS A 78 -7.82 -8.76 6.96
N THR A 79 -6.65 -8.79 6.34
CA THR A 79 -5.37 -8.93 7.05
C THR A 79 -4.57 -7.65 6.88
N VAL A 80 -4.04 -7.14 7.98
CA VAL A 80 -3.20 -5.94 8.00
C VAL A 80 -1.98 -6.16 8.88
N ALA A 81 -0.88 -5.48 8.52
CA ALA A 81 0.29 -5.36 9.37
C ALA A 81 0.19 -4.06 10.17
N LEU A 82 0.41 -4.12 11.48
CA LEU A 82 0.33 -3.00 12.39
C LEU A 82 1.36 -3.18 13.51
N ASP A 83 2.26 -2.21 13.67
CA ASP A 83 3.30 -2.21 14.73
C ASP A 83 4.02 -3.57 14.90
N GLY A 84 4.48 -4.12 13.77
CA GLY A 84 5.20 -5.41 13.76
C GLY A 84 4.34 -6.65 14.01
N LYS A 85 3.02 -6.51 14.10
CA LYS A 85 2.05 -7.59 14.25
C LYS A 85 1.24 -7.80 12.98
N LEU A 86 0.68 -8.99 12.83
CA LEU A 86 -0.38 -9.25 11.86
C LEU A 86 -1.73 -9.32 12.57
N LEU A 87 -2.69 -8.56 12.08
CA LEU A 87 -4.06 -8.56 12.53
C LEU A 87 -4.96 -9.11 11.44
N VAL A 88 -5.89 -9.97 11.80
CA VAL A 88 -6.97 -10.47 10.93
C VAL A 88 -8.29 -10.06 11.53
N LEU A 89 -9.07 -9.31 10.77
CA LEU A 89 -10.45 -8.97 11.11
C LEU A 89 -11.39 -9.68 10.15
N GLY A 90 -12.51 -10.17 10.64
CA GLY A 90 -13.53 -10.83 9.83
C GLY A 90 -14.91 -10.73 10.48
N GLN A 91 -15.95 -10.74 9.66
CA GLN A 91 -17.33 -10.80 10.16
C GLN A 91 -17.65 -12.20 10.64
N THR A 92 -18.27 -12.29 11.82
CA THR A 92 -18.76 -13.52 12.46
C THR A 92 -20.25 -13.38 12.76
N GLU A 93 -20.90 -14.46 13.19
CA GLU A 93 -22.30 -14.42 13.63
C GLU A 93 -22.52 -13.48 14.84
N ASN A 94 -21.47 -13.22 15.62
CA ASN A 94 -21.54 -12.41 16.85
C ASN A 94 -20.94 -10.99 16.67
N GLY A 95 -20.68 -10.55 15.45
CA GLY A 95 -20.03 -9.27 15.15
C GLY A 95 -18.64 -9.45 14.54
N VAL A 96 -17.71 -8.56 14.83
CA VAL A 96 -16.36 -8.61 14.26
C VAL A 96 -15.44 -9.46 15.12
N GLY A 97 -14.80 -10.46 14.51
CA GLY A 97 -13.73 -11.25 15.12
C GLY A 97 -12.35 -10.64 14.84
N LEU A 98 -11.45 -10.73 15.81
CA LEU A 98 -10.07 -10.27 15.71
C LEU A 98 -9.11 -11.40 16.09
N LEU A 99 -8.17 -11.71 15.19
CA LEU A 99 -7.02 -12.55 15.49
C LEU A 99 -5.75 -11.71 15.38
N VAL A 100 -4.83 -11.88 16.30
CA VAL A 100 -3.56 -11.17 16.34
C VAL A 100 -2.42 -12.18 16.40
N ARG A 101 -1.36 -11.87 15.67
CA ARG A 101 -0.11 -12.63 15.73
C ARG A 101 1.07 -11.68 15.83
N ASP A 102 1.94 -11.92 16.79
CA ASP A 102 3.20 -11.20 16.91
C ASP A 102 4.16 -11.59 15.78
N GLY A 103 4.81 -10.57 15.22
CA GLY A 103 5.76 -10.72 14.12
C GLY A 103 5.12 -10.87 12.74
N LEU A 104 5.87 -10.46 11.71
CA LEU A 104 5.44 -10.49 10.31
C LEU A 104 5.91 -11.74 9.57
N GLY A 105 6.61 -12.66 10.27
CA GLY A 105 7.13 -13.90 9.69
C GLY A 105 6.04 -14.92 9.37
N VAL A 106 6.42 -16.03 8.73
CA VAL A 106 5.50 -17.14 8.39
C VAL A 106 5.15 -18.03 9.58
N THR A 107 5.87 -17.92 10.69
CA THR A 107 5.67 -18.70 11.91
C THR A 107 5.15 -17.79 13.03
N GLY A 108 4.37 -18.34 13.93
CA GLY A 108 3.82 -17.66 15.10
C GLY A 108 2.41 -18.17 15.43
N ASN A 109 2.02 -18.01 16.68
CA ASN A 109 0.70 -18.41 17.12
C ASN A 109 -0.28 -17.25 16.90
N TRP A 110 -1.47 -17.59 16.43
CA TRP A 110 -2.58 -16.67 16.36
C TRP A 110 -3.36 -16.69 17.67
N GLU A 111 -3.67 -15.52 18.18
CA GLU A 111 -4.45 -15.34 19.39
C GLU A 111 -5.75 -14.62 19.05
N GLN A 112 -6.87 -15.18 19.50
CA GLN A 112 -8.15 -14.51 19.40
C GLN A 112 -8.23 -13.42 20.47
N GLN A 113 -8.63 -12.22 20.05
CA GLN A 113 -8.78 -11.06 20.92
C GLN A 113 -10.15 -10.43 20.74
N ASN A 114 -10.59 -9.66 21.72
CA ASN A 114 -11.82 -8.90 21.62
C ASN A 114 -11.58 -7.60 20.86
N THR A 115 -12.59 -7.13 20.16
CA THR A 115 -12.59 -5.82 19.52
C THR A 115 -13.85 -5.05 19.91
N SER A 116 -13.74 -3.73 20.05
CA SER A 116 -14.88 -2.85 20.35
C SER A 116 -15.61 -2.36 19.09
N LEU A 117 -15.26 -2.90 17.92
CA LEU A 117 -15.95 -2.55 16.68
C LEU A 117 -17.43 -2.92 16.73
N PRO A 118 -18.32 -2.01 16.29
CA PRO A 118 -19.71 -2.36 16.11
C PRO A 118 -19.90 -3.35 14.94
N ALA A 119 -21.02 -4.06 14.94
CA ALA A 119 -21.29 -5.12 13.97
C ALA A 119 -21.54 -4.58 12.53
N ASP A 120 -21.95 -3.32 12.41
CA ASP A 120 -22.30 -2.65 11.14
C ASP A 120 -21.09 -2.04 10.41
N VAL A 121 -19.86 -2.40 10.78
CA VAL A 121 -18.67 -1.89 10.09
C VAL A 121 -18.47 -2.56 8.73
N ASP A 122 -18.04 -1.77 7.76
CA ASP A 122 -17.61 -2.25 6.45
C ASP A 122 -16.09 -2.53 6.45
N LEU A 123 -15.72 -3.79 6.68
CA LEU A 123 -14.31 -4.21 6.65
C LEU A 123 -13.62 -3.99 5.30
N THR A 124 -14.36 -3.79 4.21
CA THR A 124 -13.74 -3.47 2.90
C THR A 124 -13.10 -2.09 2.90
N THR A 125 -13.50 -1.22 3.80
CA THR A 125 -12.97 0.13 3.98
C THR A 125 -11.75 0.19 4.91
N LEU A 126 -11.29 -0.94 5.46
CA LEU A 126 -10.14 -0.98 6.36
C LEU A 126 -8.89 -0.43 5.67
N ARG A 127 -8.27 0.57 6.27
CA ARG A 127 -7.05 1.24 5.82
C ARG A 127 -6.04 1.31 6.95
N VAL A 128 -4.77 1.29 6.58
CA VAL A 128 -3.64 1.46 7.52
C VAL A 128 -2.83 2.66 7.08
N ASN A 129 -2.53 3.53 8.00
CA ASN A 129 -1.60 4.63 7.78
C ASN A 129 -0.90 4.99 9.10
N ASN A 130 0.44 5.09 9.11
CA ASN A 130 1.25 5.43 10.29
C ASN A 130 0.89 4.58 11.53
N ASP A 131 0.90 3.25 11.38
CA ASP A 131 0.58 2.31 12.46
C ASP A 131 -0.77 2.60 13.14
N ARG A 132 -1.73 3.07 12.36
CA ARG A 132 -3.09 3.30 12.78
C ARG A 132 -4.07 2.74 11.76
N LEU A 133 -5.12 2.12 12.28
CA LEU A 133 -6.23 1.55 11.51
C LEU A 133 -7.35 2.56 11.38
N TYR A 134 -8.02 2.52 10.23
CA TYR A 134 -9.20 3.33 9.93
C TYR A 134 -10.21 2.50 9.15
N LEU A 135 -11.49 2.64 9.45
CA LEU A 135 -12.57 2.06 8.66
C LEU A 135 -13.87 2.83 8.87
N THR A 136 -14.85 2.58 8.02
CA THR A 136 -16.19 3.14 8.17
C THR A 136 -17.23 2.08 8.46
N SER A 137 -18.32 2.47 9.13
CA SER A 137 -19.52 1.68 9.23
C SER A 137 -20.47 1.94 8.05
N GLU A 138 -21.46 1.06 7.87
CA GLU A 138 -22.54 1.26 6.90
C GLU A 138 -23.35 2.53 7.20
N SER A 139 -23.42 2.92 8.47
CA SER A 139 -24.07 4.16 8.92
C SER A 139 -23.27 5.44 8.65
N GLY A 140 -22.02 5.31 8.11
CA GLY A 140 -21.15 6.43 7.77
C GLY A 140 -20.36 7.02 8.94
N SER A 141 -20.15 6.25 10.01
CA SER A 141 -19.23 6.62 11.08
C SER A 141 -17.82 6.18 10.74
N LEU A 142 -16.83 7.07 10.92
CA LEU A 142 -15.41 6.76 10.76
C LEU A 142 -14.80 6.35 12.09
N TYR A 143 -14.12 5.22 12.12
CA TYR A 143 -13.45 4.66 13.30
C TYR A 143 -11.95 4.60 13.11
N THR A 144 -11.23 4.70 14.22
CA THR A 144 -9.77 4.57 14.25
C THR A 144 -9.30 3.75 15.43
N SER A 145 -8.19 3.03 15.28
CA SER A 145 -7.57 2.21 16.31
C SER A 145 -6.05 2.13 16.14
N ASN A 146 -5.32 1.98 17.25
CA ASN A 146 -3.88 1.73 17.26
C ASN A 146 -3.53 0.24 17.48
N ASP A 147 -4.51 -0.59 17.83
CA ASP A 147 -4.28 -1.98 18.26
C ASP A 147 -5.26 -2.98 17.65
N GLY A 148 -6.31 -2.50 16.97
CA GLY A 148 -7.41 -3.32 16.46
C GLY A 148 -8.43 -3.77 17.51
N GLN A 149 -8.15 -3.55 18.80
CA GLN A 149 -9.02 -3.93 19.91
C GLN A 149 -9.93 -2.78 20.33
N THR A 150 -9.31 -1.63 20.60
CA THR A 150 -10.01 -0.42 21.04
C THR A 150 -10.19 0.51 19.87
N TRP A 151 -11.43 0.84 19.55
CA TRP A 151 -11.79 1.72 18.45
C TRP A 151 -12.51 2.97 18.96
N GLU A 152 -12.15 4.09 18.40
CA GLU A 152 -12.69 5.40 18.69
C GLU A 152 -13.37 5.97 17.44
N THR A 153 -14.49 6.66 17.63
CA THR A 153 -15.14 7.39 16.53
C THR A 153 -14.33 8.64 16.22
N LEU A 154 -14.08 8.88 14.95
CA LEU A 154 -13.34 10.03 14.45
C LEU A 154 -14.28 10.97 13.68
N GLY A 155 -14.25 12.25 14.03
CA GLY A 155 -15.06 13.27 13.38
C GLY A 155 -16.55 13.16 13.64
N ILE A 156 -17.34 13.48 12.61
CA ILE A 156 -18.80 13.48 12.67
C ILE A 156 -19.34 12.44 11.67
N GLN A 157 -20.34 11.67 12.12
CA GLN A 157 -21.02 10.73 11.22
C GLN A 157 -21.62 11.45 10.01
N GLN A 158 -21.36 10.90 8.82
CA GLN A 158 -21.83 11.40 7.54
C GLN A 158 -22.54 10.28 6.79
N GLU A 159 -23.79 10.45 6.47
CA GLU A 159 -24.58 9.45 5.74
C GLU A 159 -23.94 9.14 4.37
N GLY A 160 -23.76 7.86 4.07
CA GLY A 160 -23.16 7.37 2.83
C GLY A 160 -21.64 7.55 2.73
N LEU A 161 -20.97 7.94 3.82
CA LEU A 161 -19.52 8.05 3.85
C LEU A 161 -18.87 6.67 3.76
N THR A 162 -18.07 6.46 2.72
CA THR A 162 -17.27 5.25 2.53
C THR A 162 -15.80 5.63 2.41
N LEU A 163 -14.96 5.18 3.35
CA LEU A 163 -13.54 5.53 3.38
C LEU A 163 -12.80 4.92 2.18
N ALA A 164 -12.28 5.78 1.32
CA ALA A 164 -11.49 5.38 0.15
C ALA A 164 -10.01 5.21 0.49
N ALA A 165 -9.40 6.18 1.16
CA ALA A 165 -7.99 6.18 1.48
C ALA A 165 -7.67 7.07 2.68
N VAL A 166 -6.50 6.85 3.27
CA VAL A 166 -5.93 7.69 4.34
C VAL A 166 -4.47 8.00 4.00
N THR A 167 -4.10 9.25 4.15
CA THR A 167 -2.71 9.71 4.06
C THR A 167 -2.29 10.40 5.35
N ASN A 168 -1.08 10.94 5.40
CA ASN A 168 -0.62 11.68 6.57
C ASN A 168 -1.32 13.04 6.77
N GLN A 169 -2.00 13.53 5.74
CA GLN A 169 -2.63 14.85 5.75
C GLN A 169 -4.14 14.78 5.65
N PHE A 170 -4.68 13.78 4.95
CA PHE A 170 -6.10 13.74 4.62
C PHE A 170 -6.71 12.35 4.73
N TYR A 171 -7.98 12.34 5.04
CA TYR A 171 -8.93 11.26 4.81
C TYR A 171 -9.60 11.50 3.47
N TYR A 172 -9.72 10.48 2.64
CA TYR A 172 -10.47 10.53 1.38
C TYR A 172 -11.66 9.57 1.48
N ALA A 173 -12.83 10.06 1.12
CA ALA A 173 -14.06 9.27 1.18
C ALA A 173 -14.94 9.50 -0.05
N LEU A 174 -15.71 8.48 -0.41
CA LEU A 174 -16.82 8.62 -1.33
C LEU A 174 -18.09 8.95 -0.55
N MET A 175 -18.84 9.92 -1.05
CA MET A 175 -20.19 10.26 -0.60
C MET A 175 -21.02 10.66 -1.81
N ASN A 176 -22.20 10.07 -1.97
CA ASN A 176 -23.12 10.38 -3.08
C ASN A 176 -22.46 10.33 -4.48
N GLY A 177 -21.56 9.35 -4.71
CA GLY A 177 -20.88 9.18 -5.98
C GLY A 177 -19.78 10.20 -6.27
N LYS A 178 -19.38 11.01 -5.31
CA LYS A 178 -18.30 12.00 -5.42
C LYS A 178 -17.19 11.69 -4.43
N LEU A 179 -15.96 12.12 -4.77
CA LEU A 179 -14.80 11.99 -3.92
C LEU A 179 -14.60 13.27 -3.12
N TYR A 180 -14.37 13.10 -1.83
CA TYR A 180 -14.12 14.17 -0.88
C TYR A 180 -12.83 13.94 -0.12
N ARG A 181 -12.24 15.01 0.39
CA ARG A 181 -11.15 14.97 1.37
C ARG A 181 -11.50 15.74 2.62
N SER A 182 -10.92 15.33 3.72
CA SER A 182 -10.99 16.03 5.01
C SER A 182 -9.66 15.91 5.76
N ALA A 183 -9.25 16.96 6.46
CA ALA A 183 -8.08 16.92 7.34
C ALA A 183 -8.42 16.46 8.77
N ASP A 184 -9.68 16.55 9.17
CA ASP A 184 -10.15 16.35 10.55
C ASP A 184 -11.35 15.37 10.66
N ALA A 185 -11.81 14.83 9.53
CA ALA A 185 -13.03 14.00 9.41
C ALA A 185 -14.34 14.73 9.84
N VAL A 186 -14.32 16.04 9.91
CA VAL A 186 -15.48 16.90 10.23
C VAL A 186 -15.89 17.70 9.02
N GLU A 187 -14.96 18.46 8.45
CA GLU A 187 -15.21 19.27 7.27
C GLU A 187 -14.71 18.54 6.02
N TRP A 188 -15.58 18.33 5.05
CA TRP A 188 -15.31 17.60 3.82
C TRP A 188 -15.38 18.53 2.61
N THR A 189 -14.31 18.54 1.82
CA THR A 189 -14.20 19.29 0.57
C THR A 189 -14.22 18.34 -0.61
N GLU A 190 -15.05 18.61 -1.61
CA GLU A 190 -15.10 17.83 -2.86
C GLU A 190 -13.78 17.96 -3.61
N GLU A 191 -13.25 16.83 -4.09
CA GLU A 191 -12.03 16.76 -4.90
C GLU A 191 -12.33 17.06 -6.38
N GLU A 192 -11.42 17.79 -7.02
CA GLU A 192 -11.45 17.96 -8.46
C GLU A 192 -10.87 16.73 -9.16
N LEU A 193 -11.58 16.26 -10.18
CA LEU A 193 -11.20 15.12 -11.01
C LEU A 193 -10.96 15.61 -12.44
N ASP A 194 -10.07 14.92 -13.16
CA ASP A 194 -9.80 15.23 -14.58
C ASP A 194 -10.89 14.72 -15.54
N GLU A 195 -11.84 13.91 -15.02
CA GLU A 195 -13.00 13.38 -15.76
C GLU A 195 -14.29 13.45 -14.92
N GLU A 196 -15.42 13.12 -15.53
CA GLU A 196 -16.71 13.08 -14.85
C GLU A 196 -16.75 12.03 -13.73
N ASN A 197 -17.51 12.33 -12.66
CA ASN A 197 -17.65 11.49 -11.48
C ASN A 197 -18.27 10.10 -11.74
N THR A 198 -18.88 9.89 -12.91
CA THR A 198 -19.43 8.59 -13.31
C THR A 198 -18.40 7.47 -13.36
N TYR A 199 -17.11 7.81 -13.39
CA TYR A 199 -16.00 6.87 -13.43
C TYR A 199 -15.37 6.58 -12.08
N LEU A 200 -15.92 7.09 -11.00
CA LEU A 200 -15.45 6.75 -9.64
C LEU A 200 -15.89 5.35 -9.25
N PRO A 201 -15.03 4.61 -8.49
CA PRO A 201 -15.41 3.32 -7.93
C PRO A 201 -16.68 3.44 -7.08
N GLN A 202 -17.58 2.50 -7.25
CA GLN A 202 -18.76 2.35 -6.41
C GLN A 202 -18.69 0.98 -5.72
N GLY A 203 -18.55 0.97 -4.41
CA GLY A 203 -18.43 -0.26 -3.63
C GLY A 203 -17.00 -0.56 -3.18
N ARG A 204 -16.58 -1.83 -3.23
CA ARG A 204 -15.27 -2.24 -2.71
C ARG A 204 -14.14 -1.49 -3.38
N MET A 205 -13.38 -0.76 -2.57
CA MET A 205 -12.22 -0.03 -3.02
C MET A 205 -10.93 -0.58 -2.42
N LEU A 206 -9.90 -0.59 -3.23
CA LEU A 206 -8.52 -0.77 -2.81
C LEU A 206 -7.82 0.58 -2.84
N SER A 207 -6.96 0.82 -1.89
CA SER A 207 -6.10 1.99 -1.94
C SER A 207 -4.71 1.69 -1.41
N VAL A 208 -3.75 2.43 -1.93
CA VAL A 208 -2.37 2.38 -1.47
C VAL A 208 -1.71 3.74 -1.64
N SER A 209 -0.99 4.16 -0.60
CA SER A 209 -0.09 5.32 -0.66
C SER A 209 1.35 4.82 -0.65
N TYR A 210 2.18 5.32 -1.56
CA TYR A 210 3.57 4.90 -1.66
C TYR A 210 4.47 5.99 -2.25
N ILE A 211 5.78 5.82 -2.06
CA ILE A 211 6.79 6.69 -2.64
C ILE A 211 7.37 5.98 -3.86
N GLN A 212 7.31 6.64 -5.01
CA GLN A 212 7.90 6.15 -6.25
C GLN A 212 9.43 6.25 -6.22
N ASN A 213 10.11 5.53 -7.10
CA ASN A 213 11.58 5.55 -7.20
C ASN A 213 12.18 6.94 -7.50
N ASN A 214 11.39 7.84 -8.08
CA ASN A 214 11.76 9.25 -8.31
C ASN A 214 11.52 10.18 -7.11
N GLY A 215 11.07 9.62 -5.96
CA GLY A 215 10.77 10.36 -4.74
C GLY A 215 9.39 11.01 -4.68
N ASN A 216 8.58 10.94 -5.74
CA ASN A 216 7.21 11.44 -5.70
C ASN A 216 6.33 10.53 -4.85
N LYS A 217 5.43 11.14 -4.09
CA LYS A 217 4.38 10.42 -3.37
C LYS A 217 3.21 10.17 -4.31
N ARG A 218 2.61 9.01 -4.19
CA ARG A 218 1.43 8.64 -4.97
C ARG A 218 0.39 7.99 -4.10
N LEU A 219 -0.84 8.45 -4.24
CA LEU A 219 -2.03 7.78 -3.75
C LEU A 219 -2.76 7.18 -4.94
N PHE A 220 -3.15 5.91 -4.81
CA PHE A 220 -3.87 5.17 -5.82
C PHE A 220 -5.12 4.58 -5.18
N ILE A 221 -6.26 4.74 -5.83
CA ILE A 221 -7.52 4.09 -5.47
C ILE A 221 -8.04 3.31 -6.68
N ALA A 222 -8.61 2.15 -6.45
CA ALA A 222 -9.21 1.33 -7.49
C ALA A 222 -10.42 0.56 -6.95
N GLY A 223 -11.36 0.25 -7.82
CA GLY A 223 -12.54 -0.52 -7.45
C GLY A 223 -13.44 -0.81 -8.64
N ALA A 224 -14.61 -1.33 -8.35
CA ALA A 224 -15.62 -1.64 -9.35
C ALA A 224 -16.49 -0.42 -9.67
N SER A 225 -17.01 -0.35 -10.90
CA SER A 225 -18.07 0.56 -11.27
C SER A 225 -19.33 -0.21 -11.65
N ASN A 226 -20.48 0.36 -11.33
CA ASN A 226 -21.80 -0.16 -11.69
C ASN A 226 -22.37 0.54 -12.95
N ASP A 227 -21.56 0.81 -13.96
CA ASP A 227 -21.99 1.55 -15.15
C ASP A 227 -22.81 0.72 -16.17
N GLY A 228 -23.39 -0.39 -15.75
CA GLY A 228 -24.34 -1.20 -16.54
C GLY A 228 -23.72 -2.13 -17.57
N ASP A 229 -22.46 -1.98 -17.93
CA ASP A 229 -21.74 -2.81 -18.92
C ASP A 229 -20.92 -3.97 -18.28
N GLY A 230 -21.22 -4.27 -17.03
CA GLY A 230 -20.46 -5.23 -16.23
C GLY A 230 -19.34 -4.53 -15.44
N ALA A 231 -18.78 -5.26 -14.49
CA ALA A 231 -17.78 -4.74 -13.58
C ALA A 231 -16.51 -4.29 -14.32
N VAL A 232 -16.37 -3.00 -14.53
CA VAL A 232 -15.15 -2.38 -15.07
C VAL A 232 -14.27 -1.96 -13.90
N GLY A 233 -13.00 -2.33 -13.93
CA GLY A 233 -12.02 -1.83 -12.99
C GLY A 233 -11.76 -0.35 -13.23
N LEU A 234 -12.07 0.48 -12.24
CA LEU A 234 -11.79 1.91 -12.26
C LEU A 234 -10.64 2.21 -11.33
N ALA A 235 -9.69 2.97 -11.81
CA ALA A 235 -8.53 3.35 -11.03
C ALA A 235 -8.23 4.83 -11.19
N TRP A 236 -7.93 5.48 -10.07
CA TRP A 236 -7.57 6.88 -9.98
C TRP A 236 -6.28 7.04 -9.21
N SER A 237 -5.48 8.00 -9.59
CA SER A 237 -4.26 8.30 -8.86
C SER A 237 -4.07 9.80 -8.66
N LYS A 238 -3.57 10.16 -7.50
CA LYS A 238 -3.11 11.49 -7.13
C LYS A 238 -1.61 11.43 -6.88
N MET A 239 -0.85 12.30 -7.49
CA MET A 239 0.61 12.30 -7.38
C MET A 239 1.11 13.70 -7.03
N TRP A 240 2.00 13.78 -6.05
CA TRP A 240 2.64 15.04 -5.67
C TRP A 240 4.11 14.83 -5.30
N ARG A 241 4.89 15.88 -5.48
CA ARG A 241 6.28 15.93 -5.06
C ARG A 241 6.37 16.34 -3.59
N SER A 242 7.52 16.17 -2.99
CA SER A 242 7.74 16.52 -1.57
C SER A 242 7.60 18.02 -1.28
N ASP A 243 7.74 18.86 -2.31
CA ASP A 243 7.62 20.33 -2.24
C ASP A 243 6.23 20.85 -2.62
N VAL A 244 5.29 19.98 -2.92
CA VAL A 244 3.90 20.31 -3.27
C VAL A 244 2.97 19.84 -2.15
N VAL A 245 1.99 20.66 -1.81
CA VAL A 245 0.94 20.29 -0.86
C VAL A 245 0.04 19.25 -1.49
N GLU A 246 -0.22 18.16 -0.78
CA GLU A 246 -1.07 17.06 -1.27
C GLU A 246 -2.45 17.54 -1.72
N GLY A 247 -3.02 18.52 -1.00
CA GLY A 247 -4.32 19.09 -1.32
C GLY A 247 -4.40 19.77 -2.70
N ASP A 248 -3.29 20.28 -3.22
CA ASP A 248 -3.23 20.99 -4.50
C ASP A 248 -2.98 20.05 -5.70
N ALA A 249 -2.71 18.77 -5.45
CA ALA A 249 -2.52 17.80 -6.52
C ALA A 249 -3.86 17.30 -7.06
N MET A 250 -3.98 17.19 -8.37
CA MET A 250 -5.19 16.70 -9.04
C MET A 250 -5.25 15.16 -9.06
N TRP A 251 -6.48 14.65 -9.07
CA TRP A 251 -6.75 13.25 -9.36
C TRP A 251 -6.76 13.03 -10.86
N MET A 252 -6.07 12.00 -11.30
CA MET A 252 -5.98 11.61 -12.70
C MET A 252 -6.55 10.21 -12.86
N HIS A 253 -7.40 10.02 -13.86
CA HIS A 253 -7.90 8.71 -14.24
C HIS A 253 -6.77 7.84 -14.73
N PHE A 254 -6.64 6.64 -14.15
CA PHE A 254 -5.69 5.64 -14.59
C PHE A 254 -6.32 4.81 -15.72
N ASN A 255 -5.59 4.56 -16.78
CA ASN A 255 -5.98 4.01 -18.06
C ASN A 255 -7.16 3.00 -18.03
N ARG A 256 -8.18 3.31 -18.83
CA ARG A 256 -9.44 2.56 -18.98
C ARG A 256 -9.46 1.56 -20.12
N SER A 257 -8.49 1.59 -21.02
CA SER A 257 -8.54 0.81 -22.26
C SER A 257 -8.26 -0.67 -21.98
N THR A 258 -9.24 -1.51 -22.19
CA THR A 258 -9.13 -2.98 -22.09
C THR A 258 -8.23 -3.61 -23.17
N GLY A 259 -7.81 -2.84 -24.17
CA GLY A 259 -6.86 -3.27 -25.21
C GLY A 259 -5.40 -2.94 -24.92
N ASN A 260 -5.09 -2.46 -23.71
CA ASN A 260 -3.75 -2.06 -23.31
C ASN A 260 -3.24 -3.02 -22.23
N ASP A 261 -2.02 -3.50 -22.38
CA ASP A 261 -1.33 -4.38 -21.40
C ASP A 261 -1.19 -3.76 -20.01
N TYR A 262 -1.46 -2.47 -19.87
CA TYR A 262 -1.34 -1.69 -18.64
C TYR A 262 -2.68 -1.31 -17.98
N TYR A 263 -3.80 -1.87 -18.43
CA TYR A 263 -5.07 -1.61 -17.77
C TYR A 263 -5.11 -2.28 -16.37
N PHE A 264 -5.80 -1.64 -15.42
CA PHE A 264 -5.97 -2.22 -14.08
C PHE A 264 -7.06 -3.31 -14.15
N PRO A 265 -6.72 -4.58 -13.89
CA PRO A 265 -7.71 -5.66 -13.92
C PRO A 265 -8.63 -5.55 -12.70
N LEU A 266 -9.93 -5.74 -12.89
CA LEU A 266 -10.86 -5.90 -11.79
C LEU A 266 -10.90 -7.38 -11.38
N LEU A 267 -10.45 -7.63 -10.15
CA LEU A 267 -10.49 -8.96 -9.54
C LEU A 267 -11.18 -8.84 -8.18
N GLU A 268 -12.15 -9.70 -7.92
CA GLU A 268 -12.75 -9.77 -6.60
C GLU A 268 -11.75 -10.34 -5.58
N GLY A 269 -11.61 -9.68 -4.42
CA GLY A 269 -10.71 -10.14 -3.36
C GLY A 269 -9.21 -9.94 -3.62
N GLN A 270 -8.83 -9.17 -4.66
CA GLN A 270 -7.43 -8.85 -4.89
C GLN A 270 -6.87 -7.94 -3.79
N SER A 271 -5.57 -8.06 -3.56
CA SER A 271 -4.80 -7.17 -2.71
C SER A 271 -3.92 -6.26 -3.57
N LEU A 272 -3.72 -5.03 -3.10
CA LEU A 272 -2.91 -4.01 -3.75
C LEU A 272 -1.81 -3.57 -2.79
N PHE A 273 -0.55 -3.59 -3.24
CA PHE A 273 0.58 -3.22 -2.39
C PHE A 273 1.74 -2.63 -3.21
N PRO A 274 2.54 -1.74 -2.61
CA PRO A 274 3.75 -1.24 -3.24
C PRO A 274 4.91 -2.22 -3.01
N TYR A 275 5.68 -2.46 -4.07
CA TYR A 275 6.91 -3.23 -4.00
C TYR A 275 7.94 -2.65 -4.95
N ASP A 276 9.14 -2.35 -4.48
CA ASP A 276 10.26 -1.78 -5.25
C ASP A 276 9.83 -0.56 -6.11
N GLY A 277 9.06 0.37 -5.50
CA GLY A 277 8.56 1.58 -6.16
C GLY A 277 7.53 1.35 -7.25
N ARG A 278 7.03 0.13 -7.39
CA ARG A 278 5.96 -0.27 -8.31
C ARG A 278 4.70 -0.62 -7.55
N LEU A 279 3.58 -0.52 -8.22
CA LEU A 279 2.29 -0.98 -7.71
C LEU A 279 2.06 -2.42 -8.19
N MET A 280 1.81 -3.32 -7.25
CA MET A 280 1.57 -4.73 -7.52
C MET A 280 0.22 -5.16 -6.98
N THR A 281 -0.41 -6.10 -7.69
CA THR A 281 -1.62 -6.77 -7.26
C THR A 281 -1.36 -8.24 -7.02
N PHE A 282 -2.04 -8.81 -6.05
CA PHE A 282 -1.94 -10.23 -5.74
C PHE A 282 -3.31 -10.84 -5.46
N GLY A 283 -3.51 -12.06 -5.94
CA GLY A 283 -4.73 -12.81 -5.74
C GLY A 283 -5.92 -12.21 -6.50
N GLY A 284 -7.08 -12.55 -6.04
CA GLY A 284 -8.33 -12.12 -6.64
C GLY A 284 -8.85 -13.12 -7.67
N LYS A 285 -10.14 -13.02 -7.92
CA LYS A 285 -10.89 -13.88 -8.82
C LYS A 285 -11.48 -13.03 -9.92
N ARG A 286 -11.26 -13.41 -11.16
CA ARG A 286 -11.83 -12.68 -12.28
C ARG A 286 -13.35 -12.83 -12.27
N ILE A 287 -14.04 -11.71 -12.37
CA ILE A 287 -15.49 -11.67 -12.54
C ILE A 287 -15.74 -11.39 -14.02
N ASP A 288 -16.55 -12.20 -14.67
CA ASP A 288 -17.00 -11.91 -16.03
C ASP A 288 -18.12 -10.87 -16.04
N LYS A 289 -18.56 -10.50 -17.24
CA LYS A 289 -19.63 -9.49 -17.43
C LYS A 289 -20.99 -9.92 -16.86
N GLU A 290 -21.17 -11.21 -16.59
CA GLU A 290 -22.40 -11.79 -16.04
C GLU A 290 -22.32 -11.98 -14.52
N GLY A 291 -21.18 -11.61 -13.91
CA GLY A 291 -20.93 -11.77 -12.46
C GLY A 291 -20.52 -13.20 -12.09
N GLU A 292 -20.31 -14.08 -13.06
CA GLU A 292 -19.82 -15.42 -12.82
C GLU A 292 -18.28 -15.43 -12.66
N SER A 293 -17.83 -16.18 -11.69
CA SER A 293 -16.43 -16.35 -11.43
C SER A 293 -15.76 -17.22 -12.48
N MET A 294 -14.86 -16.66 -13.23
CA MET A 294 -13.98 -17.46 -14.07
C MET A 294 -12.83 -18.02 -13.23
N GLY A 295 -12.74 -19.35 -13.12
CA GLY A 295 -11.59 -20.00 -12.49
C GLY A 295 -10.28 -19.63 -13.19
N CYS A 296 -9.22 -19.38 -12.41
CA CYS A 296 -7.86 -19.27 -12.92
C CYS A 296 -7.33 -20.61 -13.37
#